data_f733414cecf1834cfb537e0c7d9a023c
#
_entry.id   f733414cecf1834cfb537e0c7d9a023c
#
_cell.length_a   1.000
_cell.length_b   1.000
_cell.length_c   1.000
_cell.angle_alpha   90.00
_cell.angle_beta   90.00
_cell.angle_gamma   90.00
#
_symmetry.space_group_name_H-M   'P 1'
#
loop_
_entity.id
_entity.type
_entity.pdbx_description
1 polymer ?
#
loop_
_entity_poly.entity_id
_entity_poly.type
_entity_poly.pdbx_seq_one_letter_code
_entity_poly.pdbx_strand_id
1 'polypeptide(L)'
;CDRRQRQMCKETDFEEIYTEGITKITSADIRYAKAFGATIKLLASSKRIGDKYYAMVCPVMINGDSPLFSVNDVFNAIVIHGNMLGDAMFYGSGAGKLPTASAVVADVVDCAKNKGRNIMMSWSEEKLNLLQIDDVKSRFFVRVSGHAAERQSEIEELFGKVEIVAVPSP
;
A
#
# COMPACT_ATOMS: atom_id res chain seq x y z
N CYS A 1 16.32 4.50 0.68
CA CYS A 1 15.18 4.82 1.52
C CYS A 1 14.77 6.26 1.30
N ASP A 2 13.59 6.46 0.84
CA ASP A 2 13.12 7.69 0.26
C ASP A 2 12.89 8.80 1.31
N ARG A 3 13.02 10.05 0.88
CA ARG A 3 12.78 11.27 1.67
C ARG A 3 11.48 11.26 2.48
N ARG A 4 10.52 10.44 2.08
CA ARG A 4 9.22 10.34 2.71
C ARG A 4 9.17 9.39 3.87
N GLN A 5 9.79 8.24 3.76
CA GLN A 5 10.04 7.42 4.93
C GLN A 5 10.76 8.25 5.98
N ARG A 6 11.63 9.15 5.56
CA ARG A 6 12.34 10.05 6.46
C ARG A 6 11.48 11.12 7.12
N GLN A 7 10.42 11.60 6.48
CA GLN A 7 9.51 12.58 7.07
C GLN A 7 8.35 11.95 7.84
N MET A 8 8.00 10.71 7.50
CA MET A 8 6.86 9.99 8.10
C MET A 8 7.31 8.94 9.11
N CYS A 9 8.48 8.36 8.95
CA CYS A 9 9.06 7.38 9.86
C CYS A 9 10.25 8.00 10.59
N LYS A 10 9.95 8.91 11.51
CA LYS A 10 10.90 9.30 12.53
C LYS A 10 11.04 8.11 13.48
N GLU A 11 12.15 7.40 13.43
CA GLU A 11 12.48 6.31 14.32
C GLU A 11 11.32 5.37 14.67
N THR A 12 10.82 4.67 13.66
CA THR A 12 9.91 3.55 13.84
C THR A 12 10.68 2.30 13.49
N ASP A 13 10.72 1.35 14.41
CA ASP A 13 11.28 0.05 14.15
C ASP A 13 10.43 -0.70 13.12
N PHE A 14 11.06 -1.43 12.21
CA PHE A 14 10.34 -2.19 11.17
C PHE A 14 9.38 -3.21 11.79
N GLU A 15 9.69 -3.71 12.97
CA GLU A 15 8.89 -4.65 13.74
C GLU A 15 7.56 -4.04 14.24
N GLU A 16 7.49 -2.72 14.37
CA GLU A 16 6.27 -2.01 14.78
C GLU A 16 5.29 -1.80 13.62
N ILE A 17 5.73 -2.02 12.36
CA ILE A 17 4.90 -1.85 11.17
C ILE A 17 4.23 -3.18 10.82
N TYR A 18 2.90 -3.20 10.82
CA TYR A 18 2.17 -4.38 10.36
C TYR A 18 2.57 -4.74 8.93
N THR A 19 3.07 -5.95 8.75
CA THR A 19 3.57 -6.43 7.46
C THR A 19 3.01 -7.80 7.13
N GLU A 20 2.29 -7.89 6.02
CA GLU A 20 1.80 -9.13 5.44
C GLU A 20 2.15 -9.21 3.96
N GLY A 21 2.78 -10.33 3.56
CA GLY A 21 3.12 -10.59 2.16
C GLY A 21 1.98 -11.20 1.36
N ILE A 22 2.20 -11.38 0.05
CA ILE A 22 1.21 -11.94 -0.88
C ILE A 22 1.26 -13.47 -0.99
N THR A 23 2.09 -14.15 -0.24
CA THR A 23 2.31 -15.61 -0.36
C THR A 23 1.07 -16.44 -0.02
N LYS A 24 0.12 -15.87 0.72
CA LYS A 24 -1.15 -16.50 1.07
C LYS A 24 -2.27 -16.21 0.04
N ILE A 25 -2.04 -15.31 -0.91
CA ILE A 25 -3.01 -14.98 -1.95
C ILE A 25 -3.05 -16.11 -2.98
N THR A 26 -4.22 -16.64 -3.21
CA THR A 26 -4.46 -17.75 -4.12
C THR A 26 -5.15 -17.30 -5.41
N SER A 27 -5.17 -18.16 -6.42
CA SER A 27 -5.93 -17.91 -7.66
C SER A 27 -7.45 -17.74 -7.40
N ALA A 28 -7.96 -18.37 -6.34
CA ALA A 28 -9.36 -18.18 -5.92
C ALA A 28 -9.59 -16.74 -5.46
N ASP A 29 -8.70 -16.18 -4.64
CA ASP A 29 -8.80 -14.80 -4.15
C ASP A 29 -8.78 -13.79 -5.30
N ILE A 30 -7.94 -14.04 -6.32
CA ILE A 30 -7.88 -13.22 -7.53
C ILE A 30 -9.20 -13.29 -8.32
N ARG A 31 -9.85 -14.47 -8.41
CA ARG A 31 -11.16 -14.59 -9.06
C ARG A 31 -12.24 -13.82 -8.32
N TYR A 32 -12.26 -13.91 -6.99
CA TYR A 32 -13.18 -13.13 -6.16
C TYR A 32 -12.94 -11.62 -6.31
N ALA A 33 -11.67 -11.18 -6.28
CA ALA A 33 -11.35 -9.78 -6.51
C ALA A 33 -11.90 -9.28 -7.85
N LYS A 34 -11.73 -10.05 -8.92
CA LYS A 34 -12.29 -9.73 -10.25
C LYS A 34 -13.83 -9.66 -10.25
N ALA A 35 -14.50 -10.55 -9.52
CA ALA A 35 -15.95 -10.55 -9.38
C ALA A 35 -16.47 -9.29 -8.65
N PHE A 36 -15.67 -8.72 -7.75
CA PHE A 36 -15.92 -7.40 -7.15
C PHE A 36 -15.49 -6.21 -8.03
N GLY A 37 -15.04 -6.44 -9.27
CA GLY A 37 -14.48 -5.37 -10.11
C GLY A 37 -13.16 -4.78 -9.55
N ALA A 38 -12.45 -5.56 -8.76
CA ALA A 38 -11.25 -5.16 -8.05
C ALA A 38 -10.01 -5.96 -8.47
N THR A 39 -8.86 -5.52 -8.06
CA THR A 39 -7.58 -6.24 -8.15
C THR A 39 -6.90 -6.26 -6.79
N ILE A 40 -6.02 -7.24 -6.55
CA ILE A 40 -5.22 -7.32 -5.33
C ILE A 40 -3.84 -6.76 -5.63
N LYS A 41 -3.42 -5.79 -4.83
CA LYS A 41 -2.07 -5.20 -4.89
C LYS A 41 -1.41 -5.27 -3.52
N LEU A 42 -0.11 -5.52 -3.49
CA LEU A 42 0.68 -5.34 -2.28
C LEU A 42 0.99 -3.85 -2.13
N LEU A 43 0.42 -3.22 -1.11
CA LEU A 43 0.57 -1.80 -0.87
C LEU A 43 1.33 -1.55 0.43
N ALA A 44 2.32 -0.65 0.35
CA ALA A 44 2.87 0.02 1.51
C ALA A 44 2.10 1.34 1.68
N SER A 45 1.39 1.46 2.78
CA SER A 45 0.54 2.63 3.07
C SER A 45 0.99 3.31 4.34
N SER A 46 0.99 4.63 4.31
CA SER A 46 1.27 5.44 5.49
C SER A 46 0.39 6.67 5.50
N LYS A 47 -0.16 7.01 6.66
CA LYS A 47 -1.08 8.12 6.83
C LYS A 47 -0.94 8.75 8.22
N ARG A 48 -1.01 10.07 8.29
CA ARG A 48 -1.16 10.78 9.56
C ARG A 48 -2.66 10.90 9.90
N ILE A 49 -3.02 10.56 11.13
CA ILE A 49 -4.38 10.65 11.67
C ILE A 49 -4.30 11.43 12.99
N GLY A 50 -4.56 12.73 12.94
CA GLY A 50 -4.32 13.63 14.09
C GLY A 50 -2.83 13.65 14.45
N ASP A 51 -2.52 13.28 15.70
CA ASP A 51 -1.15 13.21 16.21
C ASP A 51 -0.53 11.79 16.13
N LYS A 52 -1.28 10.84 15.60
CA LYS A 52 -0.83 9.47 15.42
C LYS A 52 -0.53 9.19 13.95
N TYR A 53 0.24 8.17 13.73
CA TYR A 53 0.60 7.69 12.38
C TYR A 53 0.12 6.27 12.19
N TYR A 54 -0.26 5.99 10.98
CA TYR A 54 -0.62 4.66 10.52
C TYR A 54 0.36 4.24 9.45
N ALA A 55 0.94 3.06 9.58
CA ALA A 55 1.81 2.47 8.58
C ALA A 55 1.57 0.97 8.48
N MET A 56 1.43 0.46 7.26
CA MET A 56 1.32 -0.97 7.02
C MET A 56 1.81 -1.35 5.64
N VAL A 57 2.17 -2.62 5.49
CA VAL A 57 2.41 -3.28 4.20
C VAL A 57 1.55 -4.52 4.14
N CYS A 58 0.57 -4.56 3.26
CA CYS A 58 -0.29 -5.75 3.12
C CYS A 58 -0.95 -5.84 1.73
N PRO A 59 -1.49 -7.02 1.36
CA PRO A 59 -2.36 -7.16 0.21
C PRO A 59 -3.65 -6.38 0.42
N VAL A 60 -3.99 -5.53 -0.54
CA VAL A 60 -5.22 -4.72 -0.52
C VAL A 60 -6.00 -4.92 -1.81
N MET A 61 -7.31 -5.11 -1.69
CA MET A 61 -8.22 -5.07 -2.83
C MET A 61 -8.53 -3.62 -3.18
N ILE A 62 -8.24 -3.23 -4.41
CA ILE A 62 -8.52 -1.89 -4.95
C ILE A 62 -9.35 -2.02 -6.22
N ASN A 63 -10.26 -1.08 -6.41
CA ASN A 63 -11.11 -0.97 -7.61
C ASN A 63 -10.61 0.15 -8.54
N GLY A 64 -11.35 0.39 -9.63
CA GLY A 64 -11.00 1.38 -10.64
C GLY A 64 -10.95 2.84 -10.17
N ASP A 65 -11.46 3.15 -8.97
CA ASP A 65 -11.39 4.50 -8.40
C ASP A 65 -9.98 4.83 -7.90
N SER A 66 -9.17 3.80 -7.64
CA SER A 66 -7.79 3.99 -7.21
C SER A 66 -6.87 4.23 -8.40
N PRO A 67 -6.03 5.28 -8.39
CA PRO A 67 -5.04 5.50 -9.45
C PRO A 67 -4.01 4.36 -9.55
N LEU A 68 -3.86 3.55 -8.50
CA LEU A 68 -2.97 2.39 -8.49
C LEU A 68 -3.57 1.16 -9.19
N PHE A 69 -4.85 1.16 -9.53
CA PHE A 69 -5.52 0.02 -10.15
C PHE A 69 -4.88 -0.43 -11.46
N SER A 70 -4.49 0.53 -12.31
CA SER A 70 -3.89 0.29 -13.62
C SER A 70 -2.38 0.06 -13.60
N VAL A 71 -1.73 0.13 -12.45
CA VAL A 71 -0.29 -0.10 -12.31
C VAL A 71 -0.01 -1.61 -12.33
N ASN A 72 0.57 -2.11 -13.41
CA ASN A 72 0.82 -3.54 -13.63
C ASN A 72 2.24 -3.79 -14.15
N ASP A 73 2.61 -5.07 -14.21
CA ASP A 73 3.87 -5.59 -14.77
C ASP A 73 5.12 -4.98 -14.12
N VAL A 74 5.98 -4.37 -14.92
CA VAL A 74 7.26 -3.79 -14.48
C VAL A 74 7.11 -2.39 -13.88
N PHE A 75 5.91 -1.85 -13.90
CA PHE A 75 5.64 -0.51 -13.42
C PHE A 75 5.40 -0.47 -11.92
N ASN A 76 5.87 0.59 -11.32
CA ASN A 76 5.63 0.94 -9.93
C ASN A 76 5.03 2.33 -9.85
N ALA A 77 4.28 2.59 -8.80
CA ALA A 77 3.74 3.91 -8.53
C ALA A 77 3.78 4.27 -7.06
N ILE A 78 3.90 5.55 -6.80
CA ILE A 78 3.76 6.15 -5.47
C ILE A 78 2.67 7.21 -5.58
N VAL A 79 1.61 7.05 -4.82
CA VAL A 79 0.53 8.04 -4.71
C VAL A 79 0.71 8.84 -3.43
N ILE A 80 0.54 10.14 -3.55
CA ILE A 80 0.67 11.07 -2.45
C ILE A 80 -0.58 11.92 -2.40
N HIS A 81 -1.24 11.88 -1.26
CA HIS A 81 -2.32 12.80 -0.96
C HIS A 81 -1.78 14.00 -0.16
N GLY A 82 -1.73 15.16 -0.80
CA GLY A 82 -1.30 16.42 -0.16
C GLY A 82 -2.51 17.28 0.20
N ASN A 83 -2.38 18.04 1.28
CA ASN A 83 -3.46 18.92 1.77
C ASN A 83 -3.83 20.05 0.80
N MET A 84 -2.88 20.53 0.00
CA MET A 84 -3.08 21.62 -0.95
C MET A 84 -3.08 21.15 -2.40
N LEU A 85 -2.26 20.14 -2.71
CA LEU A 85 -2.10 19.63 -4.07
C LEU A 85 -3.17 18.60 -4.44
N GLY A 86 -3.80 17.95 -3.44
CA GLY A 86 -4.60 16.76 -3.68
C GLY A 86 -3.74 15.54 -3.99
N ASP A 87 -4.20 14.69 -4.90
CA ASP A 87 -3.49 13.48 -5.26
C ASP A 87 -2.43 13.73 -6.33
N ALA A 88 -1.21 13.30 -6.05
CA ALA A 88 -0.12 13.25 -7.02
C ALA A 88 0.38 11.81 -7.13
N MET A 89 0.63 11.35 -8.36
CA MET A 89 1.16 10.02 -8.62
C MET A 89 2.49 10.11 -9.36
N PHE A 90 3.48 9.40 -8.84
CA PHE A 90 4.74 9.14 -9.52
C PHE A 90 4.70 7.72 -10.06
N TYR A 91 4.84 7.58 -11.36
CA TYR A 91 4.70 6.33 -12.07
C TYR A 91 5.91 6.10 -12.98
N GLY A 92 6.43 4.88 -12.98
CA GLY A 92 7.58 4.55 -13.84
C GLY A 92 8.03 3.10 -13.69
N SER A 93 8.96 2.70 -14.55
CA SER A 93 9.59 1.40 -14.48
C SER A 93 10.53 1.33 -13.27
N GLY A 94 10.19 0.50 -12.28
CA GLY A 94 11.03 0.29 -11.08
C GLY A 94 12.13 -0.75 -11.30
N ALA A 95 12.00 -1.61 -12.30
CA ALA A 95 12.94 -2.68 -12.58
C ALA A 95 13.44 -2.64 -14.02
N GLY A 96 14.62 -3.19 -14.27
CA GLY A 96 15.23 -3.31 -15.58
C GLY A 96 16.60 -2.63 -15.69
N LYS A 97 17.45 -3.14 -16.57
CA LYS A 97 18.83 -2.64 -16.74
C LYS A 97 18.88 -1.13 -17.07
N LEU A 98 18.07 -0.69 -18.03
CA LEU A 98 18.09 0.70 -18.48
C LEU A 98 17.50 1.68 -17.47
N PRO A 99 16.32 1.43 -16.83
CA PRO A 99 15.82 2.31 -15.79
C PRO A 99 16.78 2.44 -14.60
N THR A 100 17.36 1.33 -14.16
CA THR A 100 18.33 1.34 -13.05
C THR A 100 19.61 2.10 -13.43
N ALA A 101 20.17 1.85 -14.60
CA ALA A 101 21.36 2.55 -15.07
C ALA A 101 21.10 4.05 -15.22
N SER A 102 19.93 4.44 -15.74
CA SER A 102 19.54 5.85 -15.86
C SER A 102 19.47 6.55 -14.51
N ALA A 103 18.90 5.90 -13.49
CA ALA A 103 18.83 6.45 -12.14
C ALA A 103 20.23 6.64 -11.53
N VAL A 104 21.09 5.62 -11.65
CA VAL A 104 22.49 5.70 -11.16
C VAL A 104 23.26 6.83 -11.84
N VAL A 105 23.16 6.94 -13.17
CA VAL A 105 23.83 8.01 -13.92
C VAL A 105 23.29 9.38 -13.53
N ALA A 106 21.99 9.52 -13.33
CA ALA A 106 21.39 10.76 -12.86
C ALA A 106 21.95 11.18 -11.49
N ASP A 107 22.08 10.25 -10.56
CA ASP A 107 22.66 10.53 -9.23
C ASP A 107 24.15 10.91 -9.32
N VAL A 108 24.93 10.24 -10.18
CA VAL A 108 26.34 10.59 -10.42
C VAL A 108 26.46 12.01 -10.98
N VAL A 109 25.63 12.37 -11.94
CA VAL A 109 25.60 13.73 -12.53
C VAL A 109 25.20 14.76 -11.49
N ASP A 110 24.22 14.45 -10.64
CA ASP A 110 23.78 15.35 -9.57
C ASP A 110 24.89 15.56 -8.53
N CYS A 111 25.56 14.50 -8.12
CA CYS A 111 26.75 14.59 -7.26
C CYS A 111 27.86 15.44 -7.88
N ALA A 112 28.13 15.28 -9.17
CA ALA A 112 29.16 16.06 -9.86
C ALA A 112 28.81 17.54 -9.93
N LYS A 113 27.55 17.90 -10.17
CA LYS A 113 27.06 19.29 -10.20
C LYS A 113 27.06 19.94 -8.80
N ASN A 114 26.89 19.18 -7.76
CA ASN A 114 26.84 19.67 -6.38
C ASN A 114 28.14 19.43 -5.60
N LYS A 115 29.26 19.33 -6.30
CA LYS A 115 30.57 19.11 -5.71
C LYS A 115 30.89 20.17 -4.65
N GLY A 116 31.23 19.74 -3.42
CA GLY A 116 31.52 20.65 -2.31
C GLY A 116 30.30 21.24 -1.61
N ARG A 117 29.08 20.82 -1.97
CA ARG A 117 27.86 21.19 -1.27
C ARG A 117 27.21 19.95 -0.64
N ASN A 118 27.08 19.95 0.66
CA ASN A 118 26.28 18.95 1.35
C ASN A 118 24.85 19.45 1.50
N ILE A 119 23.89 18.71 0.94
CA ILE A 119 22.48 18.90 1.28
C ILE A 119 22.27 18.26 2.63
N MET A 120 22.32 19.08 3.68
CA MET A 120 22.08 18.63 5.05
C MET A 120 20.66 18.09 5.16
N MET A 121 20.54 16.85 5.60
CA MET A 121 19.27 16.24 5.94
C MET A 121 19.31 15.95 7.43
N SER A 122 18.40 16.57 8.17
CA SER A 122 18.23 16.30 9.59
C SER A 122 17.15 15.24 9.78
N TRP A 123 17.44 14.29 10.64
CA TRP A 123 16.47 13.33 11.17
C TRP A 123 15.96 13.85 12.50
N SER A 124 14.68 13.67 12.77
CA SER A 124 14.17 13.91 14.12
C SER A 124 14.36 12.65 14.94
N GLU A 125 14.81 12.81 16.17
CA GLU A 125 14.91 11.73 17.16
C GLU A 125 13.57 11.43 17.85
N GLU A 126 12.52 12.19 17.53
CA GLU A 126 11.20 11.95 18.07
C GLU A 126 10.61 10.65 17.51
N LYS A 127 10.28 9.73 18.40
CA LYS A 127 9.59 8.49 18.04
C LYS A 127 8.16 8.77 17.61
N LEU A 128 7.73 8.15 16.48
CA LEU A 128 6.36 8.28 16.03
C LEU A 128 5.43 7.43 16.87
N ASN A 129 4.26 8.00 17.20
CA ASN A 129 3.19 7.26 17.85
C ASN A 129 2.37 6.52 16.79
N LEU A 130 2.69 5.24 16.56
CA LEU A 130 1.99 4.39 15.60
C LEU A 130 0.66 3.89 16.18
N LEU A 131 -0.37 3.92 15.34
CA LEU A 131 -1.62 3.21 15.59
C LEU A 131 -1.39 1.71 15.46
N GLN A 132 -1.91 0.95 16.41
CA GLN A 132 -1.97 -0.50 16.26
C GLN A 132 -2.95 -0.85 15.13
N ILE A 133 -2.71 -1.96 14.44
CA ILE A 133 -3.57 -2.38 13.33
C ILE A 133 -5.02 -2.57 13.75
N ASP A 134 -5.25 -3.00 14.98
CA ASP A 134 -6.57 -3.24 15.56
C ASP A 134 -7.36 -1.94 15.79
N ASP A 135 -6.69 -0.80 15.91
CA ASP A 135 -7.32 0.52 16.04
C ASP A 135 -7.77 1.10 14.70
N VAL A 136 -7.38 0.47 13.59
CA VAL A 136 -7.65 0.98 12.25
C VAL A 136 -8.88 0.30 11.65
N LYS A 137 -9.93 1.09 11.42
CA LYS A 137 -11.14 0.61 10.75
C LYS A 137 -10.88 0.43 9.25
N SER A 138 -11.05 -0.80 8.76
CA SER A 138 -10.89 -1.17 7.37
C SER A 138 -12.00 -2.11 6.92
N ARG A 139 -12.21 -2.22 5.63
CA ARG A 139 -13.04 -3.29 5.05
C ARG A 139 -12.18 -4.51 4.85
N PHE A 140 -12.71 -5.66 5.18
CA PHE A 140 -12.01 -6.94 5.04
C PHE A 140 -12.68 -7.78 3.96
N PHE A 141 -11.86 -8.42 3.14
CA PHE A 141 -12.30 -9.53 2.30
C PHE A 141 -12.16 -10.83 3.12
N VAL A 142 -13.27 -11.54 3.28
CA VAL A 142 -13.30 -12.81 4.00
C VAL A 142 -13.83 -13.89 3.07
N ARG A 143 -13.03 -14.94 2.86
CA ARG A 143 -13.44 -16.11 2.10
C ARG A 143 -13.90 -17.21 3.04
N VAL A 144 -15.12 -17.65 2.85
CA VAL A 144 -15.73 -18.76 3.60
C VAL A 144 -16.00 -19.94 2.68
N SER A 145 -15.98 -21.15 3.21
CA SER A 145 -16.42 -22.36 2.52
C SER A 145 -17.93 -22.53 2.69
N GLY A 146 -18.60 -23.03 1.62
CA GLY A 146 -20.04 -23.27 1.62
C GLY A 146 -20.82 -22.16 0.89
N HIS A 147 -22.15 -22.19 1.03
CA HIS A 147 -23.05 -21.25 0.35
C HIS A 147 -23.32 -20.04 1.26
N ALA A 148 -22.47 -19.02 1.18
CA ALA A 148 -22.55 -17.83 2.00
C ALA A 148 -23.91 -17.11 1.91
N ALA A 149 -24.56 -17.14 0.72
CA ALA A 149 -25.87 -16.53 0.51
C ALA A 149 -26.97 -17.19 1.36
N GLU A 150 -26.91 -18.49 1.61
CA GLU A 150 -27.87 -19.22 2.44
C GLU A 150 -27.72 -18.91 3.92
N ARG A 151 -26.55 -18.42 4.31
CA ARG A 151 -26.20 -18.08 5.70
C ARG A 151 -26.00 -16.58 5.89
N GLN A 152 -26.55 -15.76 5.03
CA GLN A 152 -26.34 -14.31 5.06
C GLN A 152 -26.69 -13.70 6.42
N SER A 153 -27.81 -14.09 7.01
CA SER A 153 -28.25 -13.56 8.32
C SER A 153 -27.25 -13.83 9.43
N GLU A 154 -26.68 -15.05 9.47
CA GLU A 154 -25.67 -15.42 10.47
C GLU A 154 -24.36 -14.63 10.24
N ILE A 155 -23.99 -14.44 8.99
CA ILE A 155 -22.79 -13.68 8.63
C ILE A 155 -22.97 -12.20 9.00
N GLU A 156 -24.12 -11.63 8.71
CA GLU A 156 -24.43 -10.24 9.07
C GLU A 156 -24.55 -10.00 10.57
N GLU A 157 -24.98 -11.00 11.34
CA GLU A 157 -24.99 -10.94 12.81
C GLU A 157 -23.55 -10.83 13.37
N LEU A 158 -22.60 -11.53 12.75
CA LEU A 158 -21.21 -11.56 13.20
C LEU A 158 -20.38 -10.37 12.69
N PHE A 159 -20.57 -9.99 11.44
CA PHE A 159 -19.71 -9.01 10.74
C PHE A 159 -20.42 -7.69 10.41
N GLY A 160 -21.70 -7.57 10.71
CA GLY A 160 -22.52 -6.44 10.27
C GLY A 160 -22.89 -6.56 8.80
N LYS A 161 -23.22 -5.43 8.17
CA LYS A 161 -23.62 -5.40 6.75
C LYS A 161 -22.47 -5.83 5.86
N VAL A 162 -22.69 -6.89 5.07
CA VAL A 162 -21.70 -7.48 4.15
C VAL A 162 -22.19 -7.43 2.69
N GLU A 163 -21.26 -7.49 1.77
CA GLU A 163 -21.49 -7.75 0.35
C GLU A 163 -21.03 -9.17 0.04
N ILE A 164 -21.94 -10.01 -0.43
CA ILE A 164 -21.66 -11.42 -0.72
C ILE A 164 -21.53 -11.61 -2.23
N VAL A 165 -20.41 -12.18 -2.66
CA VAL A 165 -20.16 -12.56 -4.05
C VAL A 165 -19.84 -14.06 -4.12
N ALA A 166 -20.57 -14.76 -4.98
CA ALA A 166 -20.30 -16.16 -5.30
C ALA A 166 -19.50 -16.24 -6.61
N VAL A 167 -18.44 -17.02 -6.58
CA VAL A 167 -17.66 -17.32 -7.79
C VAL A 167 -17.78 -18.82 -8.07
N PRO A 168 -18.17 -19.23 -9.28
CA PRO A 168 -18.23 -20.64 -9.64
C PRO A 168 -16.91 -21.34 -9.36
N SER A 169 -17.01 -22.56 -8.83
CA SER A 169 -15.83 -23.45 -8.75
C SER A 169 -15.26 -23.68 -10.15
N PRO A 170 -13.94 -23.83 -10.29
CA PRO A 170 -13.30 -24.13 -11.56
C PRO A 170 -13.74 -25.50 -12.11
#